data_bff5fe91bcb61463b2018a835b85cd6e
#
_entry.id   bff5fe91bcb61463b2018a835b85cd6e
#
_cell.length_a   1.000
_cell.length_b   1.000
_cell.length_c   1.000
_cell.angle_alpha   90.00
_cell.angle_beta   90.00
_cell.angle_gamma   90.00
#
_symmetry.space_group_name_H-M   'P 1'
#
loop_
_entity.id
_entity.type
_entity.pdbx_description
1 polymer ?
#
loop_
_entity_poly.entity_id
_entity_poly.type
_entity_poly.pdbx_seq_one_letter_code
_entity_poly.pdbx_strand_id
1 'polypeptide(L)'
;MVKVDLSGVAAFFDPAELDFAAAAQAHRALADKTGAGNDFTGWLELPQRIKDTELKSILSAAQRIRSRSKALVVIGIGGSYLGARGAIELLRPVRSEADPKIFFIGNGLSPDALNDMLEQLGDDDFDVNVISKSGTTLEPAVAFRIFRKLLKEKYGSAAKKHIFATTDAHRGVLKSLADSEGWECFVVPDDVGGRYSVLSAVGLLPMAVAGIDIKAVINAAIEEFKALDLRSPENPAWQYAAARQHLYRNGRSIEILGCYEPSFRFMAEWWKQLYGESEGKNGIGIFPASVELTADLHSMGQYIQDGPRTLMETIVSFDEARRGFTVPFEMGDPDGLNYLAGKELTAICKTASEAVKAAHISGGVPNIGISVPARDEAGFASLVCFFELACAISGYMSGVNPFDQPGVEAYKKNMFKMLGKPE
;
A
#
# COMPACT_ATOMS: atom_id res chain seq x y z
N MET A 1 -14.93 4.94 -7.95
CA MET A 1 -15.12 3.47 -7.81
C MET A 1 -14.16 2.74 -8.71
N VAL A 2 -13.59 1.66 -8.22
CA VAL A 2 -12.74 0.75 -8.98
C VAL A 2 -13.58 0.00 -10.03
N LYS A 3 -13.00 -0.22 -11.21
CA LYS A 3 -13.56 -1.11 -12.24
C LYS A 3 -12.61 -2.25 -12.49
N VAL A 4 -13.15 -3.45 -12.72
CA VAL A 4 -12.39 -4.65 -13.07
C VAL A 4 -12.74 -5.03 -14.52
N ASP A 5 -11.70 -5.23 -15.32
CA ASP A 5 -11.82 -5.73 -16.71
C ASP A 5 -11.30 -7.16 -16.78
N LEU A 6 -12.19 -8.10 -17.05
CA LEU A 6 -11.89 -9.52 -17.21
C LEU A 6 -11.76 -9.93 -18.70
N SER A 7 -11.78 -9.00 -19.63
CA SER A 7 -11.64 -9.30 -21.07
C SER A 7 -10.34 -10.04 -21.41
N GLY A 8 -9.27 -9.73 -20.66
CA GLY A 8 -7.96 -10.36 -20.84
C GLY A 8 -7.84 -11.77 -20.27
N VAL A 9 -8.85 -12.29 -19.57
CA VAL A 9 -8.90 -13.68 -19.09
C VAL A 9 -9.87 -14.53 -19.88
N ALA A 10 -10.73 -13.94 -20.70
CA ALA A 10 -11.75 -14.64 -21.48
C ALA A 10 -11.18 -15.63 -22.52
N ALA A 11 -9.90 -15.50 -22.89
CA ALA A 11 -9.20 -16.46 -23.76
C ALA A 11 -8.77 -17.73 -23.00
N PHE A 12 -8.83 -17.77 -21.68
CA PHE A 12 -8.32 -18.85 -20.83
C PHE A 12 -9.42 -19.63 -20.12
N PHE A 13 -10.56 -18.99 -19.87
CA PHE A 13 -11.75 -19.61 -19.28
C PHE A 13 -13.00 -18.76 -19.56
N ASP A 14 -14.17 -19.36 -19.48
CA ASP A 14 -15.43 -18.62 -19.53
C ASP A 14 -15.66 -17.89 -18.19
N PRO A 15 -15.84 -16.56 -18.15
CA PRO A 15 -16.17 -15.83 -16.93
C PRO A 15 -17.40 -16.38 -16.17
N ALA A 16 -18.28 -17.13 -16.82
CA ALA A 16 -19.37 -17.84 -16.17
C ALA A 16 -18.91 -18.99 -15.24
N GLU A 17 -17.66 -19.46 -15.37
CA GLU A 17 -17.07 -20.48 -14.51
C GLU A 17 -16.55 -19.90 -13.16
N LEU A 18 -16.57 -18.58 -12.98
CA LEU A 18 -16.12 -17.95 -11.76
C LEU A 18 -16.99 -18.33 -10.56
N ASP A 19 -16.33 -18.71 -9.47
CA ASP A 19 -16.99 -19.16 -8.24
C ASP A 19 -17.51 -17.97 -7.41
N PHE A 20 -18.53 -17.29 -7.93
CA PHE A 20 -19.19 -16.21 -7.21
C PHE A 20 -19.94 -16.68 -5.96
N ALA A 21 -20.30 -17.97 -5.86
CA ALA A 21 -20.91 -18.50 -4.67
C ALA A 21 -19.91 -18.53 -3.50
N ALA A 22 -18.66 -18.96 -3.74
CA ALA A 22 -17.59 -18.88 -2.75
C ALA A 22 -17.24 -17.43 -2.38
N ALA A 23 -17.19 -16.52 -3.35
CA ALA A 23 -16.97 -15.10 -3.07
C ALA A 23 -18.10 -14.50 -2.20
N ALA A 24 -19.36 -14.83 -2.49
CA ALA A 24 -20.52 -14.43 -1.69
C ALA A 24 -20.44 -14.96 -0.26
N GLN A 25 -20.05 -16.22 -0.09
CA GLN A 25 -19.88 -16.85 1.24
C GLN A 25 -18.76 -16.15 2.01
N ALA A 26 -17.62 -15.89 1.37
CA ALA A 26 -16.47 -15.19 1.96
C ALA A 26 -16.84 -13.77 2.40
N HIS A 27 -17.51 -13.02 1.53
CA HIS A 27 -17.95 -11.66 1.85
C HIS A 27 -18.99 -11.65 2.99
N ARG A 28 -19.90 -12.62 3.02
CA ARG A 28 -20.86 -12.78 4.14
C ARG A 28 -20.11 -13.07 5.44
N ALA A 29 -19.14 -13.99 5.43
CA ALA A 29 -18.35 -14.30 6.62
C ALA A 29 -17.59 -13.09 7.18
N LEU A 30 -17.11 -12.18 6.30
CA LEU A 30 -16.53 -10.90 6.71
C LEU A 30 -17.55 -9.99 7.38
N ALA A 31 -18.72 -9.77 6.74
CA ALA A 31 -19.74 -8.86 7.24
C ALA A 31 -20.35 -9.33 8.56
N ASP A 32 -20.64 -10.64 8.66
CA ASP A 32 -21.23 -11.26 9.85
C ASP A 32 -20.17 -11.54 10.93
N LYS A 33 -18.88 -11.24 10.67
CA LYS A 33 -17.74 -11.47 11.57
C LYS A 33 -17.68 -12.93 12.07
N THR A 34 -17.92 -13.89 11.15
CA THR A 34 -17.95 -15.33 11.45
C THR A 34 -16.75 -16.10 10.90
N GLY A 35 -15.92 -15.44 10.07
CA GLY A 35 -14.74 -16.04 9.49
C GLY A 35 -13.55 -16.12 10.46
N ALA A 36 -12.54 -16.91 10.09
CA ALA A 36 -11.29 -17.00 10.84
C ALA A 36 -10.61 -15.63 10.93
N GLY A 37 -10.16 -15.24 12.14
CA GLY A 37 -9.53 -13.93 12.37
C GLY A 37 -10.51 -12.76 12.44
N ASN A 38 -11.78 -13.00 12.71
CA ASN A 38 -12.84 -11.99 12.81
C ASN A 38 -12.56 -10.87 13.83
N ASP A 39 -11.66 -11.09 14.80
CA ASP A 39 -11.18 -10.07 15.73
C ASP A 39 -10.41 -8.93 15.03
N PHE A 40 -10.00 -9.13 13.77
CA PHE A 40 -9.20 -8.18 12.98
C PHE A 40 -9.94 -7.65 11.73
N THR A 41 -11.27 -7.56 11.78
CA THR A 41 -12.09 -7.06 10.67
C THR A 41 -12.50 -5.60 10.82
N GLY A 42 -12.00 -4.89 11.83
CA GLY A 42 -12.33 -3.50 12.11
C GLY A 42 -12.00 -2.49 11.00
N TRP A 43 -11.11 -2.86 10.08
CA TRP A 43 -10.75 -2.04 8.92
C TRP A 43 -11.94 -1.79 7.97
N LEU A 44 -12.91 -2.69 7.89
CA LEU A 44 -14.12 -2.52 7.07
C LEU A 44 -14.95 -1.28 7.48
N GLU A 45 -15.00 -1.02 8.78
CA GLU A 45 -15.77 0.07 9.36
C GLU A 45 -14.89 1.27 9.76
N LEU A 46 -13.55 1.15 9.59
CA LEU A 46 -12.58 2.12 10.10
C LEU A 46 -12.85 3.54 9.62
N PRO A 47 -13.09 3.81 8.31
CA PRO A 47 -13.35 5.17 7.85
C PRO A 47 -14.58 5.81 8.50
N GLN A 48 -15.65 5.03 8.72
CA GLN A 48 -16.87 5.52 9.36
C GLN A 48 -16.70 5.73 10.88
N ARG A 49 -15.78 4.99 11.52
CA ARG A 49 -15.52 5.06 12.97
C ARG A 49 -14.58 6.20 13.37
N ILE A 50 -13.81 6.75 12.43
CA ILE A 50 -12.91 7.85 12.71
C ILE A 50 -13.71 9.08 13.11
N LYS A 51 -13.52 9.52 14.36
CA LYS A 51 -14.21 10.68 14.89
C LYS A 51 -13.62 11.99 14.35
N ASP A 52 -14.46 13.00 14.19
CA ASP A 52 -14.01 14.35 13.83
C ASP A 52 -12.92 14.88 14.77
N THR A 53 -12.96 14.52 16.05
CA THR A 53 -11.94 14.90 17.04
C THR A 53 -10.59 14.27 16.75
N GLU A 54 -10.56 13.02 16.27
CA GLU A 54 -9.34 12.31 15.87
C GLU A 54 -8.74 12.94 14.61
N LEU A 55 -9.55 13.15 13.57
CA LEU A 55 -9.10 13.84 12.35
C LEU A 55 -8.58 15.26 12.66
N LYS A 56 -9.24 16.00 13.52
CA LYS A 56 -8.78 17.33 13.96
C LYS A 56 -7.45 17.24 14.72
N SER A 57 -7.26 16.24 15.56
CA SER A 57 -5.99 16.01 16.29
C SER A 57 -4.86 15.71 15.31
N ILE A 58 -5.07 14.79 14.35
CA ILE A 58 -4.08 14.46 13.31
C ILE A 58 -3.72 15.71 12.48
N LEU A 59 -4.70 16.47 12.03
CA LEU A 59 -4.48 17.69 11.25
C LEU A 59 -3.74 18.76 12.04
N SER A 60 -4.08 18.92 13.33
CA SER A 60 -3.40 19.86 14.23
C SER A 60 -1.92 19.46 14.44
N ALA A 61 -1.64 18.17 14.66
CA ALA A 61 -0.28 17.66 14.73
C ALA A 61 0.49 17.90 13.42
N ALA A 62 -0.12 17.55 12.28
CA ALA A 62 0.49 17.78 10.96
C ALA A 62 0.80 19.28 10.74
N GLN A 63 -0.11 20.17 11.09
CA GLN A 63 0.12 21.62 10.97
C GLN A 63 1.30 22.09 11.85
N ARG A 64 1.41 21.60 13.09
CA ARG A 64 2.55 21.92 13.97
C ARG A 64 3.87 21.42 13.39
N ILE A 65 3.92 20.19 12.89
CA ILE A 65 5.10 19.63 12.20
C ILE A 65 5.48 20.51 11.02
N ARG A 66 4.55 20.78 10.11
CA ARG A 66 4.79 21.60 8.91
C ARG A 66 5.23 23.02 9.21
N SER A 67 4.79 23.59 10.34
CA SER A 67 5.14 24.99 10.69
C SER A 67 6.52 25.16 11.32
N ARG A 68 7.12 24.08 11.87
CA ARG A 68 8.37 24.17 12.61
C ARG A 68 9.51 23.29 12.10
N SER A 69 9.19 22.24 11.36
CA SER A 69 10.18 21.25 10.92
C SER A 69 10.30 21.19 9.40
N LYS A 70 11.53 21.00 8.93
CA LYS A 70 11.85 20.78 7.51
C LYS A 70 11.71 19.32 7.12
N ALA A 71 11.62 18.41 8.12
CA ALA A 71 11.48 17.00 7.89
C ALA A 71 10.57 16.32 8.91
N LEU A 72 9.87 15.27 8.46
CA LEU A 72 9.26 14.25 9.32
C LEU A 72 9.98 12.92 9.09
N VAL A 73 10.48 12.32 10.16
CA VAL A 73 11.05 10.97 10.15
C VAL A 73 9.99 9.99 10.62
N VAL A 74 9.49 9.18 9.72
CA VAL A 74 8.52 8.11 10.00
C VAL A 74 9.28 6.82 10.28
N ILE A 75 9.17 6.32 11.50
CA ILE A 75 9.86 5.11 11.96
C ILE A 75 8.86 3.97 12.05
N GLY A 76 8.96 2.99 11.15
CA GLY A 76 8.05 1.86 11.10
C GLY A 76 8.47 0.82 10.07
N ILE A 77 7.88 -0.37 10.13
CA ILE A 77 8.14 -1.47 9.20
C ILE A 77 6.81 -2.10 8.73
N GLY A 78 6.81 -2.66 7.52
CA GLY A 78 5.63 -3.29 6.93
C GLY A 78 4.44 -2.33 6.86
N GLY A 79 3.29 -2.73 7.40
CA GLY A 79 2.07 -1.91 7.40
C GLY A 79 2.21 -0.57 8.13
N SER A 80 3.21 -0.42 9.00
CA SER A 80 3.47 0.84 9.68
C SER A 80 4.11 1.92 8.80
N TYR A 81 4.50 1.59 7.55
CA TYR A 81 5.04 2.61 6.63
C TYR A 81 4.60 2.44 5.17
N LEU A 82 4.37 1.21 4.69
CA LEU A 82 4.14 0.95 3.25
C LEU A 82 2.92 1.70 2.71
N GLY A 83 1.79 1.66 3.42
CA GLY A 83 0.59 2.35 2.98
C GLY A 83 0.74 3.87 2.95
N ALA A 84 1.35 4.45 3.99
CA ALA A 84 1.65 5.89 4.02
C ALA A 84 2.62 6.30 2.90
N ARG A 85 3.69 5.53 2.70
CA ARG A 85 4.66 5.78 1.64
C ARG A 85 4.03 5.63 0.26
N GLY A 86 3.21 4.60 0.06
CA GLY A 86 2.45 4.41 -1.18
C GLY A 86 1.56 5.60 -1.51
N ALA A 87 0.80 6.11 -0.54
CA ALA A 87 -0.02 7.31 -0.70
C ALA A 87 0.82 8.54 -1.06
N ILE A 88 1.90 8.78 -0.31
CA ILE A 88 2.74 9.98 -0.48
C ILE A 88 3.44 9.97 -1.84
N GLU A 89 4.05 8.87 -2.24
CA GLU A 89 4.72 8.77 -3.53
C GLU A 89 3.73 8.82 -4.70
N LEU A 90 2.55 8.20 -4.57
CA LEU A 90 1.51 8.25 -5.58
C LEU A 90 0.93 9.66 -5.74
N LEU A 91 0.59 10.33 -4.64
CA LEU A 91 -0.18 11.57 -4.67
C LEU A 91 0.70 12.83 -4.66
N ARG A 92 1.91 12.74 -4.12
CA ARG A 92 2.85 13.88 -3.97
C ARG A 92 4.27 13.48 -4.43
N PRO A 93 4.45 12.97 -5.67
CA PRO A 93 5.78 12.57 -6.15
C PRO A 93 6.73 13.78 -6.29
N VAL A 94 6.18 14.98 -6.53
CA VAL A 94 6.92 16.25 -6.54
C VAL A 94 6.47 17.06 -5.35
N ARG A 95 7.42 17.51 -4.54
CA ARG A 95 7.21 18.37 -3.37
C ARG A 95 7.68 19.80 -3.67
N SER A 96 7.04 20.77 -3.03
CA SER A 96 7.60 22.13 -3.01
C SER A 96 8.73 22.21 -1.96
N GLU A 97 9.63 23.18 -2.10
CA GLU A 97 10.67 23.44 -1.10
C GLU A 97 10.09 23.84 0.27
N ALA A 98 8.85 24.33 0.30
CA ALA A 98 8.15 24.69 1.52
C ALA A 98 7.59 23.49 2.28
N ASP A 99 7.47 22.32 1.63
CA ASP A 99 6.93 21.12 2.26
C ASP A 99 8.01 20.33 3.01
N PRO A 100 7.71 19.78 4.20
CA PRO A 100 8.66 18.95 4.90
C PRO A 100 9.07 17.73 4.07
N LYS A 101 10.35 17.36 4.10
CA LYS A 101 10.82 16.07 3.59
C LYS A 101 10.24 14.97 4.47
N ILE A 102 9.77 13.88 3.86
CA ILE A 102 9.31 12.71 4.62
C ILE A 102 10.32 11.59 4.45
N PHE A 103 10.98 11.22 5.52
CA PHE A 103 11.92 10.11 5.56
C PHE A 103 11.24 8.89 6.18
N PHE A 104 11.48 7.72 5.60
CA PHE A 104 11.02 6.44 6.15
C PHE A 104 12.23 5.62 6.58
N ILE A 105 12.29 5.24 7.85
CA ILE A 105 13.39 4.48 8.46
C ILE A 105 12.86 3.43 9.44
N GLY A 106 13.70 2.49 9.86
CA GLY A 106 13.28 1.39 10.74
C GLY A 106 12.56 0.28 9.98
N ASN A 107 12.67 0.28 8.66
CA ASN A 107 12.23 -0.80 7.76
C ASN A 107 13.40 -1.70 7.33
N GLY A 108 14.57 -1.52 7.93
CA GLY A 108 15.79 -2.28 7.73
C GLY A 108 16.80 -2.00 8.83
N LEU A 109 17.94 -2.70 8.77
CA LEU A 109 19.05 -2.59 9.73
C LEU A 109 20.37 -2.19 9.04
N SER A 110 20.31 -1.59 7.84
CA SER A 110 21.49 -1.11 7.13
C SER A 110 22.03 0.16 7.80
N PRO A 111 23.30 0.17 8.26
CA PRO A 111 23.92 1.38 8.78
C PRO A 111 24.13 2.43 7.68
N ASP A 112 24.41 2.02 6.43
CA ASP A 112 24.62 2.95 5.33
C ASP A 112 23.33 3.69 4.98
N ALA A 113 22.20 2.99 4.89
CA ALA A 113 20.89 3.62 4.65
C ALA A 113 20.53 4.64 5.75
N LEU A 114 20.93 4.38 7.01
CA LEU A 114 20.73 5.32 8.11
C LEU A 114 21.65 6.54 7.95
N ASN A 115 22.93 6.33 7.61
CA ASN A 115 23.89 7.42 7.40
C ASN A 115 23.48 8.30 6.21
N ASP A 116 23.14 7.71 5.07
CA ASP A 116 22.63 8.44 3.89
C ASP A 116 21.43 9.32 4.23
N MET A 117 20.52 8.81 5.05
CA MET A 117 19.37 9.58 5.49
C MET A 117 19.77 10.71 6.44
N LEU A 118 20.69 10.48 7.38
CA LEU A 118 21.18 11.50 8.29
C LEU A 118 21.94 12.60 7.55
N GLU A 119 22.72 12.26 6.52
CA GLU A 119 23.36 13.23 5.65
C GLU A 119 22.33 14.11 4.90
N GLN A 120 21.25 13.50 4.38
CA GLN A 120 20.16 14.23 3.73
C GLN A 120 19.35 15.10 4.70
N LEU A 121 19.23 14.67 5.96
CA LEU A 121 18.58 15.43 7.03
C LEU A 121 19.44 16.64 7.43
N GLY A 122 20.76 16.46 7.53
CA GLY A 122 21.71 17.50 7.90
C GLY A 122 21.34 18.18 9.23
N ASP A 123 21.41 19.51 9.21
CA ASP A 123 21.04 20.35 10.37
C ASP A 123 19.57 20.78 10.37
N ASP A 124 18.75 20.27 9.44
CA ASP A 124 17.34 20.60 9.37
C ASP A 124 16.60 20.29 10.69
N ASP A 125 15.63 21.12 11.06
CA ASP A 125 14.70 20.79 12.14
C ASP A 125 13.77 19.66 11.72
N PHE A 126 13.58 18.69 12.59
CA PHE A 126 12.76 17.52 12.28
C PHE A 126 11.89 17.05 13.45
N ASP A 127 10.79 16.43 13.11
CA ASP A 127 9.93 15.68 14.01
C ASP A 127 10.02 14.18 13.69
N VAL A 128 9.66 13.35 14.66
CA VAL A 128 9.63 11.89 14.53
C VAL A 128 8.21 11.38 14.75
N ASN A 129 7.70 10.56 13.84
CA ASN A 129 6.52 9.73 14.05
C ASN A 129 6.95 8.27 14.17
N VAL A 130 6.99 7.75 15.39
CA VAL A 130 7.28 6.33 15.63
C VAL A 130 5.97 5.53 15.62
N ILE A 131 5.91 4.51 14.76
CA ILE A 131 4.72 3.71 14.52
C ILE A 131 5.01 2.26 14.86
N SER A 132 4.47 1.78 15.98
CA SER A 132 4.59 0.38 16.39
C SER A 132 3.53 0.04 17.44
N LYS A 133 2.70 -0.99 17.17
CA LYS A 133 1.65 -1.41 18.10
C LYS A 133 2.25 -1.93 19.41
N SER A 134 3.27 -2.79 19.36
CA SER A 134 3.94 -3.35 20.55
C SER A 134 5.09 -2.49 21.09
N GLY A 135 5.77 -1.76 20.21
CA GLY A 135 7.01 -1.06 20.53
C GLY A 135 8.25 -1.96 20.65
N THR A 136 8.14 -3.25 20.33
CA THR A 136 9.21 -4.24 20.50
C THR A 136 9.71 -4.84 19.18
N THR A 137 9.14 -4.46 18.04
CA THR A 137 9.67 -4.86 16.74
C THR A 137 11.08 -4.30 16.58
N LEU A 138 12.05 -5.18 16.26
CA LEU A 138 13.46 -4.87 16.40
C LEU A 138 13.90 -3.65 15.60
N GLU A 139 13.60 -3.64 14.30
CA GLU A 139 14.10 -2.64 13.36
C GLU A 139 13.62 -1.22 13.73
N PRO A 140 12.31 -0.95 13.92
CA PRO A 140 11.86 0.36 14.35
C PRO A 140 12.26 0.70 15.77
N ALA A 141 12.41 -0.28 16.68
CA ALA A 141 12.85 -0.01 18.05
C ALA A 141 14.32 0.45 18.10
N VAL A 142 15.20 -0.15 17.29
CA VAL A 142 16.61 0.26 17.15
C VAL A 142 16.68 1.66 16.54
N ALA A 143 16.00 1.89 15.41
CA ALA A 143 15.96 3.20 14.78
C ALA A 143 15.44 4.28 15.74
N PHE A 144 14.34 4.01 16.44
CA PHE A 144 13.76 4.97 17.38
C PHE A 144 14.70 5.28 18.54
N ARG A 145 15.46 4.30 19.06
CA ARG A 145 16.47 4.54 20.10
C ARG A 145 17.55 5.52 19.63
N ILE A 146 17.99 5.40 18.39
CA ILE A 146 18.97 6.31 17.76
C ILE A 146 18.36 7.72 17.64
N PHE A 147 17.16 7.84 17.06
CA PHE A 147 16.50 9.12 16.86
C PHE A 147 16.10 9.82 18.17
N ARG A 148 15.75 9.09 19.23
CA ARG A 148 15.56 9.68 20.55
C ARG A 148 16.83 10.35 21.08
N LYS A 149 17.99 9.73 20.87
CA LYS A 149 19.28 10.32 21.27
C LYS A 149 19.54 11.61 20.46
N LEU A 150 19.38 11.56 19.14
CA LEU A 150 19.58 12.73 18.28
C LEU A 150 18.63 13.88 18.63
N LEU A 151 17.36 13.60 18.87
CA LEU A 151 16.39 14.62 19.32
C LEU A 151 16.80 15.25 20.66
N LYS A 152 17.28 14.42 21.60
CA LYS A 152 17.74 14.91 22.92
C LYS A 152 18.97 15.80 22.80
N GLU A 153 19.92 15.45 21.94
CA GLU A 153 21.11 16.22 21.63
C GLU A 153 20.75 17.56 20.96
N LYS A 154 19.81 17.55 20.00
CA LYS A 154 19.40 18.75 19.25
C LYS A 154 18.50 19.69 20.06
N TYR A 155 17.51 19.15 20.76
CA TYR A 155 16.42 19.96 21.39
C TYR A 155 16.40 19.93 22.91
N GLY A 156 17.28 19.18 23.57
CA GLY A 156 17.35 19.09 25.04
C GLY A 156 16.01 18.67 25.66
N SER A 157 15.50 19.46 26.60
CA SER A 157 14.22 19.20 27.26
C SER A 157 12.99 19.36 26.37
N ALA A 158 13.13 20.05 25.24
CA ALA A 158 12.06 20.21 24.26
C ALA A 158 11.89 18.99 23.34
N ALA A 159 12.83 18.02 23.33
CA ALA A 159 12.81 16.84 22.47
C ALA A 159 11.46 16.08 22.50
N LYS A 160 10.80 16.03 23.66
CA LYS A 160 9.50 15.36 23.81
C LYS A 160 8.39 15.95 22.95
N LYS A 161 8.49 17.22 22.55
CA LYS A 161 7.51 17.89 21.69
C LYS A 161 7.68 17.49 20.20
N HIS A 162 8.84 16.93 19.86
CA HIS A 162 9.20 16.49 18.51
C HIS A 162 8.97 14.98 18.28
N ILE A 163 8.31 14.31 19.23
CA ILE A 163 8.01 12.88 19.14
C ILE A 163 6.48 12.69 19.14
N PHE A 164 6.00 12.01 18.11
CA PHE A 164 4.62 11.56 17.95
C PHE A 164 4.63 10.03 17.94
N ALA A 165 3.88 9.39 18.84
CA ALA A 165 3.81 7.94 18.93
C ALA A 165 2.48 7.45 18.38
N THR A 166 2.51 6.64 17.32
CA THR A 166 1.33 5.94 16.81
C THR A 166 1.40 4.49 17.27
N THR A 167 0.59 4.13 18.28
CA THR A 167 0.74 2.88 19.03
C THR A 167 -0.59 2.37 19.56
N ASP A 168 -0.56 1.28 20.33
CA ASP A 168 -1.72 0.74 21.05
C ASP A 168 -2.32 1.78 22.02
N ALA A 169 -3.62 1.70 22.26
CA ALA A 169 -4.31 2.64 23.16
C ALA A 169 -3.93 2.46 24.63
N HIS A 170 -3.63 1.22 25.05
CA HIS A 170 -3.57 0.86 26.47
C HIS A 170 -2.29 0.10 26.87
N ARG A 171 -1.62 -0.57 25.95
CA ARG A 171 -0.56 -1.55 26.23
C ARG A 171 0.63 -1.43 25.28
N GLY A 172 1.71 -2.11 25.63
CA GLY A 172 2.93 -2.14 24.83
C GLY A 172 4.00 -1.17 25.35
N VAL A 173 5.25 -1.48 24.99
CA VAL A 173 6.43 -0.72 25.47
C VAL A 173 6.39 0.72 24.96
N LEU A 174 5.98 0.92 23.68
CA LEU A 174 5.93 2.27 23.12
C LEU A 174 4.86 3.12 23.82
N LYS A 175 3.69 2.55 24.12
CA LYS A 175 2.64 3.25 24.89
C LYS A 175 3.12 3.64 26.28
N SER A 176 3.73 2.71 27.01
CA SER A 176 4.26 2.98 28.35
C SER A 176 5.33 4.09 28.34
N LEU A 177 6.21 4.08 27.35
CA LEU A 177 7.22 5.13 27.15
C LEU A 177 6.56 6.47 26.82
N ALA A 178 5.59 6.48 25.92
CA ALA A 178 4.92 7.71 25.51
C ALA A 178 4.20 8.37 26.69
N ASP A 179 3.53 7.58 27.53
CA ASP A 179 2.84 8.09 28.73
C ASP A 179 3.84 8.65 29.75
N SER A 180 4.93 7.94 30.00
CA SER A 180 5.94 8.37 30.98
C SER A 180 6.70 9.64 30.57
N GLU A 181 6.96 9.80 29.27
CA GLU A 181 7.70 10.93 28.71
C GLU A 181 6.79 12.10 28.29
N GLY A 182 5.47 11.87 28.22
CA GLY A 182 4.46 12.85 27.81
C GLY A 182 4.48 13.16 26.32
N TRP A 183 4.66 12.13 25.46
CA TRP A 183 4.58 12.28 24.02
C TRP A 183 3.13 12.33 23.55
N GLU A 184 2.88 13.02 22.44
CA GLU A 184 1.57 12.97 21.79
C GLU A 184 1.35 11.62 21.13
N CYS A 185 0.18 11.00 21.42
CA CYS A 185 -0.14 9.65 20.96
C CYS A 185 -1.31 9.63 20.00
N PHE A 186 -1.19 8.76 19.00
CA PHE A 186 -2.28 8.35 18.11
C PHE A 186 -2.48 6.85 18.22
N VAL A 187 -3.74 6.42 18.05
CA VAL A 187 -4.11 5.03 18.33
C VAL A 187 -4.07 4.18 17.05
N VAL A 188 -3.44 3.01 17.15
CA VAL A 188 -3.64 1.91 16.20
C VAL A 188 -4.78 1.06 16.75
N PRO A 189 -5.93 0.96 16.07
CA PRO A 189 -7.06 0.19 16.58
C PRO A 189 -6.71 -1.28 16.83
N ASP A 190 -7.24 -1.85 17.91
CA ASP A 190 -6.93 -3.23 18.31
C ASP A 190 -7.42 -4.27 17.30
N ASP A 191 -8.55 -3.99 16.68
CA ASP A 191 -9.24 -4.81 15.69
C ASP A 191 -8.77 -4.58 14.25
N VAL A 192 -7.61 -3.91 14.05
CA VAL A 192 -7.02 -3.66 12.74
C VAL A 192 -5.61 -4.23 12.69
N GLY A 193 -5.36 -5.12 11.72
CA GLY A 193 -4.04 -5.66 11.44
C GLY A 193 -3.12 -4.65 10.76
N GLY A 194 -1.79 -4.83 10.88
CA GLY A 194 -0.81 -3.87 10.35
C GLY A 194 -0.98 -3.56 8.86
N ARG A 195 -1.16 -4.56 8.01
CA ARG A 195 -1.32 -4.39 6.55
C ARG A 195 -2.66 -3.81 6.11
N TYR A 196 -3.65 -3.74 7.03
CA TYR A 196 -4.97 -3.14 6.86
C TYR A 196 -5.11 -1.78 7.56
N SER A 197 -4.00 -1.18 8.05
CA SER A 197 -4.05 -0.01 8.93
C SER A 197 -3.85 1.33 8.22
N VAL A 198 -3.73 1.34 6.90
CA VAL A 198 -3.36 2.55 6.14
C VAL A 198 -4.36 3.71 6.32
N LEU A 199 -5.64 3.41 6.50
CA LEU A 199 -6.69 4.42 6.75
C LEU A 199 -6.86 4.80 8.24
N SER A 200 -5.95 4.34 9.13
CA SER A 200 -5.85 4.79 10.53
C SER A 200 -4.83 5.92 10.66
N ALA A 201 -4.59 6.38 11.90
CA ALA A 201 -3.52 7.34 12.20
C ALA A 201 -2.14 6.90 11.69
N VAL A 202 -1.92 5.59 11.49
CA VAL A 202 -0.71 5.01 10.89
C VAL A 202 -0.38 5.63 9.52
N GLY A 203 -1.37 5.72 8.65
CA GLY A 203 -1.22 6.34 7.33
C GLY A 203 -1.56 7.82 7.33
N LEU A 204 -2.62 8.21 8.05
CA LEU A 204 -3.20 9.55 7.95
C LEU A 204 -2.26 10.66 8.47
N LEU A 205 -1.49 10.43 9.53
CA LEU A 205 -0.58 11.47 10.05
C LEU A 205 0.57 11.78 9.06
N PRO A 206 1.33 10.81 8.55
CA PRO A 206 2.33 11.07 7.53
C PRO A 206 1.75 11.69 6.24
N MET A 207 0.57 11.23 5.80
CA MET A 207 -0.13 11.79 4.64
C MET A 207 -0.48 13.27 4.84
N ALA A 208 -1.04 13.63 6.00
CA ALA A 208 -1.39 15.02 6.33
C ALA A 208 -0.16 15.93 6.38
N VAL A 209 0.96 15.43 6.93
CA VAL A 209 2.24 16.18 6.91
C VAL A 209 2.75 16.38 5.49
N ALA A 210 2.57 15.38 4.62
CA ALA A 210 2.92 15.49 3.19
C ALA A 210 1.96 16.38 2.38
N GLY A 211 0.91 16.94 3.01
CA GLY A 211 -0.05 17.83 2.35
C GLY A 211 -1.15 17.13 1.56
N ILE A 212 -1.40 15.85 1.84
CA ILE A 212 -2.54 15.11 1.28
C ILE A 212 -3.80 15.48 2.08
N ASP A 213 -4.92 15.68 1.39
CA ASP A 213 -6.21 15.93 2.04
C ASP A 213 -6.78 14.62 2.61
N ILE A 214 -6.45 14.35 3.87
CA ILE A 214 -6.91 13.13 4.57
C ILE A 214 -8.42 13.08 4.78
N LYS A 215 -9.12 14.24 4.74
CA LYS A 215 -10.59 14.24 4.79
C LYS A 215 -11.17 13.74 3.48
N ALA A 216 -10.60 14.17 2.35
CA ALA A 216 -10.98 13.66 1.03
C ALA A 216 -10.72 12.14 0.95
N VAL A 217 -9.57 11.67 1.45
CA VAL A 217 -9.26 10.22 1.52
C VAL A 217 -10.31 9.44 2.32
N ILE A 218 -10.64 9.89 3.53
CA ILE A 218 -11.62 9.20 4.40
C ILE A 218 -13.02 9.24 3.80
N ASN A 219 -13.45 10.39 3.27
CA ASN A 219 -14.77 10.50 2.64
C ASN A 219 -14.88 9.56 1.41
N ALA A 220 -13.86 9.50 0.58
CA ALA A 220 -13.82 8.60 -0.55
C ALA A 220 -13.82 7.12 -0.12
N ALA A 221 -13.10 6.77 0.95
CA ALA A 221 -13.09 5.42 1.50
C ALA A 221 -14.48 5.00 2.03
N ILE A 222 -15.20 5.90 2.68
CA ILE A 222 -16.58 5.64 3.13
C ILE A 222 -17.48 5.30 1.94
N GLU A 223 -17.43 6.11 0.89
CA GLU A 223 -18.26 5.88 -0.30
C GLU A 223 -17.85 4.61 -1.06
N GLU A 224 -16.54 4.31 -1.12
CA GLU A 224 -16.05 3.10 -1.78
C GLU A 224 -16.47 1.83 -1.02
N PHE A 225 -16.30 1.75 0.32
CA PHE A 225 -16.77 0.60 1.09
C PHE A 225 -18.29 0.41 0.99
N LYS A 226 -19.06 1.50 0.95
CA LYS A 226 -20.50 1.43 0.72
C LYS A 226 -20.82 0.85 -0.67
N ALA A 227 -20.09 1.23 -1.70
CA ALA A 227 -20.27 0.68 -3.04
C ALA A 227 -19.83 -0.80 -3.13
N LEU A 228 -18.75 -1.15 -2.43
CA LEU A 228 -18.22 -2.52 -2.36
C LEU A 228 -19.07 -3.47 -1.49
N ASP A 229 -20.06 -2.97 -0.74
CA ASP A 229 -21.04 -3.83 -0.04
C ASP A 229 -22.08 -4.47 -0.99
N LEU A 230 -21.96 -4.26 -2.30
CA LEU A 230 -22.77 -4.91 -3.32
C LEU A 230 -22.64 -6.44 -3.25
N ARG A 231 -23.76 -7.15 -3.04
CA ARG A 231 -23.80 -8.60 -2.85
C ARG A 231 -24.20 -9.35 -4.14
N SER A 232 -23.47 -9.07 -5.21
CA SER A 232 -23.76 -9.65 -6.52
C SER A 232 -22.48 -9.85 -7.34
N PRO A 233 -22.53 -10.64 -8.45
CA PRO A 233 -21.37 -10.84 -9.34
C PRO A 233 -20.80 -9.57 -9.97
N GLU A 234 -21.53 -8.46 -9.95
CA GLU A 234 -21.06 -7.16 -10.42
C GLU A 234 -20.11 -6.48 -9.43
N ASN A 235 -19.96 -7.02 -8.20
CA ASN A 235 -19.01 -6.50 -7.24
C ASN A 235 -17.57 -6.67 -7.76
N PRO A 236 -16.80 -5.59 -7.95
CA PRO A 236 -15.46 -5.68 -8.51
C PRO A 236 -14.49 -6.48 -7.63
N ALA A 237 -14.65 -6.44 -6.30
CA ALA A 237 -13.82 -7.22 -5.39
C ALA A 237 -14.09 -8.74 -5.53
N TRP A 238 -15.36 -9.14 -5.79
CA TRP A 238 -15.68 -10.53 -6.09
C TRP A 238 -15.11 -10.97 -7.42
N GLN A 239 -15.25 -10.14 -8.45
CA GLN A 239 -14.74 -10.43 -9.80
C GLN A 239 -13.24 -10.68 -9.76
N TYR A 240 -12.50 -9.79 -9.10
CA TYR A 240 -11.04 -9.93 -8.97
C TYR A 240 -10.66 -11.16 -8.13
N ALA A 241 -11.25 -11.34 -6.95
CA ALA A 241 -10.94 -12.48 -6.09
C ALA A 241 -11.27 -13.82 -6.76
N ALA A 242 -12.44 -13.92 -7.42
CA ALA A 242 -12.86 -15.14 -8.10
C ALA A 242 -11.96 -15.46 -9.31
N ALA A 243 -11.61 -14.47 -10.13
CA ALA A 243 -10.69 -14.64 -11.26
C ALA A 243 -9.31 -15.12 -10.82
N ARG A 244 -8.72 -14.49 -9.78
CA ARG A 244 -7.43 -14.91 -9.19
C ARG A 244 -7.47 -16.35 -8.72
N GLN A 245 -8.50 -16.73 -7.95
CA GLN A 245 -8.65 -18.08 -7.41
C GLN A 245 -8.89 -19.12 -8.51
N HIS A 246 -9.65 -18.77 -9.56
CA HIS A 246 -9.82 -19.64 -10.73
C HIS A 246 -8.49 -19.88 -11.44
N LEU A 247 -7.74 -18.82 -11.73
CA LEU A 247 -6.43 -18.91 -12.37
C LEU A 247 -5.41 -19.68 -11.53
N TYR A 248 -5.40 -19.46 -10.20
CA TYR A 248 -4.54 -20.21 -9.27
C TYR A 248 -4.80 -21.70 -9.30
N ARG A 249 -6.07 -22.13 -9.23
CA ARG A 249 -6.47 -23.55 -9.33
C ARG A 249 -6.09 -24.18 -10.67
N ASN A 250 -5.91 -23.34 -11.71
CA ASN A 250 -5.46 -23.74 -13.04
C ASN A 250 -3.96 -23.48 -13.28
N GLY A 251 -3.15 -23.46 -12.19
CA GLY A 251 -1.69 -23.46 -12.25
C GLY A 251 -1.02 -22.08 -12.39
N ARG A 252 -1.75 -20.98 -12.31
CA ARG A 252 -1.19 -19.62 -12.27
C ARG A 252 -0.87 -19.23 -10.82
N SER A 253 0.31 -19.62 -10.35
CA SER A 253 0.72 -19.46 -8.95
C SER A 253 1.45 -18.15 -8.64
N ILE A 254 1.74 -17.33 -9.65
CA ILE A 254 2.42 -16.05 -9.53
C ILE A 254 1.53 -14.96 -10.13
N GLU A 255 1.23 -13.92 -9.37
CA GLU A 255 0.54 -12.74 -9.87
C GLU A 255 1.50 -11.55 -9.93
N ILE A 256 1.58 -10.92 -11.11
CA ILE A 256 2.40 -9.75 -11.35
C ILE A 256 1.49 -8.52 -11.42
N LEU A 257 1.57 -7.66 -10.40
CA LEU A 257 0.91 -6.35 -10.41
C LEU A 257 1.75 -5.36 -11.20
N GLY A 258 1.21 -4.85 -12.29
CA GLY A 258 1.85 -3.85 -13.15
C GLY A 258 1.11 -2.52 -13.17
N CYS A 259 1.86 -1.42 -13.35
CA CYS A 259 1.28 -0.10 -13.58
C CYS A 259 2.21 0.71 -14.49
N TYR A 260 1.59 1.52 -15.37
CA TYR A 260 2.32 2.45 -16.26
C TYR A 260 2.62 3.80 -15.60
N GLU A 261 2.24 3.97 -14.34
CA GLU A 261 2.53 5.16 -13.54
C GLU A 261 3.66 4.83 -12.53
N PRO A 262 4.89 5.33 -12.71
CA PRO A 262 6.03 4.99 -11.85
C PRO A 262 5.81 5.33 -10.37
N SER A 263 5.03 6.37 -10.08
CA SER A 263 4.69 6.75 -8.70
C SER A 263 3.83 5.71 -7.96
N PHE A 264 3.33 4.67 -8.66
CA PHE A 264 2.57 3.56 -8.08
C PHE A 264 3.45 2.53 -7.35
N ARG A 265 4.77 2.59 -7.50
CA ARG A 265 5.73 1.61 -6.97
C ARG A 265 5.46 1.18 -5.53
N PHE A 266 5.31 2.13 -4.60
CA PHE A 266 5.08 1.78 -3.19
C PHE A 266 3.65 1.35 -2.89
N MET A 267 2.68 1.64 -3.75
CA MET A 267 1.36 0.98 -3.69
C MET A 267 1.50 -0.51 -4.03
N ALA A 268 2.32 -0.86 -5.00
CA ALA A 268 2.61 -2.26 -5.33
C ALA A 268 3.37 -2.97 -4.19
N GLU A 269 4.29 -2.29 -3.49
CA GLU A 269 4.96 -2.84 -2.30
C GLU A 269 3.96 -3.11 -1.15
N TRP A 270 3.04 -2.16 -0.90
CA TRP A 270 1.95 -2.37 0.06
C TRP A 270 1.04 -3.54 -0.36
N TRP A 271 0.68 -3.64 -1.62
CA TRP A 271 -0.12 -4.72 -2.18
C TRP A 271 0.58 -6.08 -2.00
N LYS A 272 1.89 -6.16 -2.24
CA LYS A 272 2.67 -7.39 -1.99
C LYS A 272 2.61 -7.83 -0.53
N GLN A 273 2.71 -6.91 0.42
CA GLN A 273 2.54 -7.24 1.83
C GLN A 273 1.11 -7.69 2.12
N LEU A 274 0.11 -6.96 1.62
CA LEU A 274 -1.29 -7.27 1.83
C LEU A 274 -1.61 -8.72 1.42
N TYR A 275 -1.29 -9.09 0.18
CA TYR A 275 -1.57 -10.41 -0.35
C TYR A 275 -0.62 -11.50 0.17
N GLY A 276 0.68 -11.24 0.23
CA GLY A 276 1.67 -12.20 0.67
C GLY A 276 1.45 -12.69 2.11
N GLU A 277 1.19 -11.78 3.05
CA GLU A 277 0.90 -12.14 4.43
C GLU A 277 -0.52 -12.71 4.62
N SER A 278 -1.48 -12.35 3.77
CA SER A 278 -2.86 -12.82 3.91
C SER A 278 -3.10 -14.20 3.31
N GLU A 279 -2.49 -14.52 2.18
CA GLU A 279 -2.76 -15.74 1.42
C GLU A 279 -1.66 -16.81 1.51
N GLY A 280 -0.40 -16.44 1.66
CA GLY A 280 0.76 -17.34 1.67
C GLY A 280 0.85 -18.17 2.94
N LYS A 281 0.01 -19.21 3.10
CA LYS A 281 -0.13 -20.02 4.32
C LYS A 281 -0.37 -21.48 3.99
N ASN A 282 -0.05 -22.38 4.91
CA ASN A 282 -0.34 -23.82 4.78
C ASN A 282 0.21 -24.48 3.49
N GLY A 283 1.28 -23.92 2.93
CA GLY A 283 1.89 -24.39 1.67
C GLY A 283 1.11 -24.03 0.41
N ILE A 284 0.13 -23.11 0.50
CA ILE A 284 -0.64 -22.59 -0.63
C ILE A 284 -0.54 -21.08 -0.71
N GLY A 285 -1.06 -20.50 -1.78
CA GLY A 285 -1.17 -19.06 -2.02
C GLY A 285 -0.53 -18.63 -3.32
N ILE A 286 -1.01 -17.49 -3.84
CA ILE A 286 -0.49 -16.85 -5.04
C ILE A 286 0.70 -15.98 -4.63
N PHE A 287 1.87 -16.16 -5.28
CA PHE A 287 3.04 -15.34 -5.00
C PHE A 287 2.86 -13.94 -5.61
N PRO A 288 2.84 -12.87 -4.81
CA PRO A 288 2.66 -11.50 -5.30
C PRO A 288 3.99 -10.91 -5.76
N ALA A 289 4.09 -10.57 -7.04
CA ALA A 289 5.20 -9.84 -7.65
C ALA A 289 4.71 -8.49 -8.21
N SER A 290 5.63 -7.60 -8.59
CA SER A 290 5.27 -6.34 -9.25
C SER A 290 6.30 -5.92 -10.28
N VAL A 291 5.84 -5.14 -11.29
CA VAL A 291 6.64 -4.52 -12.34
C VAL A 291 6.22 -3.08 -12.57
N GLU A 292 7.18 -2.25 -12.99
CA GLU A 292 6.94 -0.85 -13.41
C GLU A 292 6.97 -0.78 -14.95
N LEU A 293 5.82 -0.56 -15.57
CA LEU A 293 5.71 -0.49 -17.03
C LEU A 293 5.86 0.98 -17.51
N THR A 294 6.52 1.26 -18.61
CA THR A 294 7.11 0.34 -19.63
C THR A 294 8.52 -0.15 -19.30
N ALA A 295 9.18 0.41 -18.26
CA ALA A 295 10.59 0.12 -17.95
C ALA A 295 10.89 -1.38 -17.87
N ASP A 296 10.06 -2.13 -17.15
CA ASP A 296 10.26 -3.57 -16.96
C ASP A 296 9.89 -4.44 -18.18
N LEU A 297 9.33 -3.87 -19.25
CA LEU A 297 9.26 -4.59 -20.52
C LEU A 297 10.66 -4.86 -21.08
N HIS A 298 11.63 -4.00 -20.73
CA HIS A 298 13.04 -4.12 -21.14
C HIS A 298 13.87 -4.99 -20.16
N SER A 299 13.25 -5.56 -19.14
CA SER A 299 13.88 -6.48 -18.17
C SER A 299 13.08 -7.79 -18.04
N MET A 300 11.83 -7.70 -17.61
CA MET A 300 10.96 -8.85 -17.34
C MET A 300 10.06 -9.24 -18.53
N GLY A 301 9.92 -8.37 -19.53
CA GLY A 301 9.04 -8.60 -20.69
C GLY A 301 9.29 -9.92 -21.40
N GLN A 302 10.56 -10.31 -21.61
CA GLN A 302 10.90 -11.60 -22.20
C GLN A 302 10.39 -12.78 -21.37
N TYR A 303 10.55 -12.71 -20.04
CA TYR A 303 10.11 -13.79 -19.15
C TYR A 303 8.58 -13.89 -19.09
N ILE A 304 7.89 -12.76 -19.05
CA ILE A 304 6.42 -12.72 -19.07
C ILE A 304 5.91 -13.29 -20.39
N GLN A 305 6.46 -12.81 -21.52
CA GLN A 305 5.99 -13.22 -22.86
C GLN A 305 6.27 -14.69 -23.20
N ASP A 306 7.42 -15.23 -22.80
CA ASP A 306 7.91 -16.52 -23.34
C ASP A 306 8.45 -17.48 -22.24
N GLY A 307 8.37 -17.12 -20.97
CA GLY A 307 8.73 -17.99 -19.83
C GLY A 307 7.65 -19.02 -19.48
N PRO A 308 7.74 -19.67 -18.31
CA PRO A 308 6.73 -20.65 -17.86
C PRO A 308 5.33 -20.05 -17.71
N ARG A 309 4.32 -20.82 -18.06
CA ARG A 309 2.90 -20.41 -17.99
C ARG A 309 2.34 -20.52 -16.57
N THR A 310 3.10 -20.10 -15.56
CA THR A 310 2.68 -20.04 -14.14
C THR A 310 2.24 -18.66 -13.70
N LEU A 311 2.28 -17.68 -14.63
CA LEU A 311 2.01 -16.27 -14.37
C LEU A 311 0.57 -15.89 -14.75
N MET A 312 0.05 -14.90 -14.03
CA MET A 312 -1.04 -14.01 -14.43
C MET A 312 -0.63 -12.56 -14.15
N GLU A 313 -1.18 -11.63 -14.89
CA GLU A 313 -0.95 -10.21 -14.68
C GLU A 313 -2.21 -9.52 -14.17
N THR A 314 -2.00 -8.51 -13.33
CA THR A 314 -3.02 -7.53 -12.93
C THR A 314 -2.48 -6.14 -13.23
N ILE A 315 -3.12 -5.42 -14.15
CA ILE A 315 -2.66 -4.10 -14.59
C ILE A 315 -3.55 -3.02 -14.00
N VAL A 316 -2.95 -2.15 -13.18
CA VAL A 316 -3.62 -0.97 -12.62
C VAL A 316 -3.44 0.22 -13.56
N SER A 317 -4.52 0.93 -13.84
CA SER A 317 -4.52 2.13 -14.69
C SER A 317 -5.33 3.27 -14.07
N PHE A 318 -4.95 4.48 -14.45
CA PHE A 318 -5.67 5.72 -14.16
C PHE A 318 -6.26 6.24 -15.47
N ASP A 319 -7.58 6.46 -15.51
CA ASP A 319 -8.28 6.87 -16.74
C ASP A 319 -7.83 8.26 -17.20
N GLU A 320 -7.52 9.16 -16.26
CA GLU A 320 -7.14 10.55 -16.50
C GLU A 320 -5.73 10.86 -15.97
N ALA A 321 -4.95 11.58 -16.76
CA ALA A 321 -3.69 12.17 -16.32
C ALA A 321 -3.93 13.52 -15.64
N ARG A 322 -3.13 13.84 -14.61
CA ARG A 322 -3.17 15.17 -13.95
C ARG A 322 -2.88 16.32 -14.90
N ARG A 323 -2.04 16.09 -15.90
CA ARG A 323 -1.62 17.07 -16.90
C ARG A 323 -1.24 16.33 -18.17
N GLY A 324 -1.77 16.76 -19.30
CA GLY A 324 -1.44 16.21 -20.62
C GLY A 324 -0.14 16.77 -21.19
N PHE A 325 0.46 15.99 -22.07
CA PHE A 325 1.55 16.40 -22.95
C PHE A 325 1.25 15.90 -24.36
N THR A 326 1.45 16.79 -25.33
CA THR A 326 1.34 16.48 -26.76
C THR A 326 2.74 16.32 -27.34
N VAL A 327 2.95 15.29 -28.16
CA VAL A 327 4.23 15.06 -28.83
C VAL A 327 4.46 16.20 -29.84
N PRO A 328 5.61 16.92 -29.78
CA PRO A 328 5.89 17.99 -30.71
C PRO A 328 6.20 17.46 -32.10
N PHE A 329 5.97 18.30 -33.14
CA PHE A 329 6.47 18.05 -34.48
C PHE A 329 7.93 18.47 -34.56
N GLU A 330 8.79 17.69 -35.22
CA GLU A 330 10.19 18.03 -35.45
C GLU A 330 10.51 18.12 -36.95
N MET A 331 11.16 19.25 -37.36
CA MET A 331 11.48 19.48 -38.76
C MET A 331 12.51 18.45 -39.26
N GLY A 332 12.24 17.82 -40.37
CA GLY A 332 13.12 16.82 -40.99
C GLY A 332 12.98 15.41 -40.43
N ASP A 333 12.16 15.18 -39.38
CA ASP A 333 11.86 13.90 -38.80
C ASP A 333 13.12 13.03 -38.55
N PRO A 334 14.14 13.53 -37.83
CA PRO A 334 15.44 12.87 -37.73
C PRO A 334 15.37 11.54 -36.95
N ASP A 335 14.35 11.35 -36.12
CA ASP A 335 14.10 10.16 -35.31
C ASP A 335 12.95 9.27 -35.86
N GLY A 336 12.27 9.70 -36.91
CA GLY A 336 11.16 8.99 -37.52
C GLY A 336 9.88 9.00 -36.69
N LEU A 337 9.73 9.91 -35.72
CA LEU A 337 8.62 9.92 -34.77
C LEU A 337 7.50 10.92 -35.08
N ASN A 338 7.58 11.65 -36.20
CA ASN A 338 6.53 12.61 -36.56
C ASN A 338 5.13 11.97 -36.79
N TYR A 339 5.03 10.66 -36.94
CA TYR A 339 3.73 9.96 -36.95
C TYR A 339 3.00 10.02 -35.60
N LEU A 340 3.71 10.39 -34.52
CA LEU A 340 3.16 10.64 -33.19
C LEU A 340 2.87 12.13 -32.94
N ALA A 341 3.37 13.02 -33.78
CA ALA A 341 3.20 14.46 -33.58
C ALA A 341 1.72 14.86 -33.46
N GLY A 342 1.40 15.68 -32.48
CA GLY A 342 0.04 16.09 -32.17
C GLY A 342 -0.76 15.08 -31.34
N LYS A 343 -0.24 13.88 -31.07
CA LYS A 343 -0.90 12.90 -30.20
C LYS A 343 -0.60 13.20 -28.72
N GLU A 344 -1.61 13.01 -27.89
CA GLU A 344 -1.46 13.07 -26.44
C GLU A 344 -0.68 11.87 -25.91
N LEU A 345 0.28 12.11 -24.99
CA LEU A 345 1.08 11.04 -24.39
C LEU A 345 0.21 9.99 -23.66
N THR A 346 -0.90 10.43 -23.07
CA THR A 346 -1.89 9.52 -22.45
C THR A 346 -2.47 8.53 -23.46
N ALA A 347 -2.80 8.98 -24.65
CA ALA A 347 -3.31 8.11 -25.71
C ALA A 347 -2.24 7.13 -26.21
N ILE A 348 -0.99 7.58 -26.30
CA ILE A 348 0.14 6.71 -26.68
C ILE A 348 0.36 5.63 -25.60
N CYS A 349 0.37 6.02 -24.31
CA CYS A 349 0.53 5.11 -23.19
C CYS A 349 -0.59 4.06 -23.16
N LYS A 350 -1.85 4.47 -23.37
CA LYS A 350 -2.99 3.55 -23.47
C LYS A 350 -2.83 2.57 -24.63
N THR A 351 -2.43 3.05 -25.80
CA THR A 351 -2.17 2.18 -26.98
C THR A 351 -1.04 1.19 -26.68
N ALA A 352 0.04 1.62 -26.04
CA ALA A 352 1.13 0.74 -25.63
C ALA A 352 0.66 -0.33 -24.64
N SER A 353 -0.15 0.05 -23.64
CA SER A 353 -0.73 -0.88 -22.66
C SER A 353 -1.61 -1.95 -23.33
N GLU A 354 -2.50 -1.56 -24.25
CA GLU A 354 -3.35 -2.49 -24.98
C GLU A 354 -2.53 -3.42 -25.90
N ALA A 355 -1.48 -2.92 -26.52
CA ALA A 355 -0.59 -3.74 -27.36
C ALA A 355 0.17 -4.78 -26.52
N VAL A 356 0.68 -4.39 -25.36
CA VAL A 356 1.36 -5.30 -24.41
C VAL A 356 0.38 -6.35 -23.89
N LYS A 357 -0.81 -5.93 -23.45
CA LYS A 357 -1.89 -6.84 -23.02
C LYS A 357 -2.21 -7.88 -24.10
N ALA A 358 -2.40 -7.46 -25.36
CA ALA A 358 -2.67 -8.36 -26.46
C ALA A 358 -1.52 -9.35 -26.71
N ALA A 359 -0.26 -8.89 -26.66
CA ALA A 359 0.92 -9.72 -26.80
C ALA A 359 1.02 -10.78 -25.69
N HIS A 360 0.89 -10.37 -24.43
CA HIS A 360 0.98 -11.28 -23.28
C HIS A 360 -0.15 -12.32 -23.29
N ILE A 361 -1.39 -11.92 -23.63
CA ILE A 361 -2.52 -12.84 -23.78
C ILE A 361 -2.21 -13.87 -24.88
N SER A 362 -1.73 -13.43 -26.06
CA SER A 362 -1.36 -14.35 -27.16
C SER A 362 -0.20 -15.28 -26.76
N GLY A 363 0.67 -14.84 -25.88
CA GLY A 363 1.74 -15.63 -25.24
C GLY A 363 1.23 -16.60 -24.18
N GLY A 364 -0.04 -16.57 -23.81
CA GLY A 364 -0.62 -17.48 -22.81
C GLY A 364 -0.59 -16.95 -21.36
N VAL A 365 -0.47 -15.64 -21.17
CA VAL A 365 -0.52 -14.98 -19.85
C VAL A 365 -1.86 -14.27 -19.66
N PRO A 366 -2.74 -14.75 -18.77
CA PRO A 366 -3.98 -14.08 -18.44
C PRO A 366 -3.74 -12.68 -17.85
N ASN A 367 -4.59 -11.70 -18.23
CA ASN A 367 -4.44 -10.32 -17.83
C ASN A 367 -5.76 -9.79 -17.25
N ILE A 368 -5.73 -9.32 -16.01
CA ILE A 368 -6.85 -8.66 -15.32
C ILE A 368 -6.58 -7.16 -15.33
N GLY A 369 -7.54 -6.36 -15.80
CA GLY A 369 -7.47 -4.90 -15.73
C GLY A 369 -8.13 -4.36 -14.47
N ILE A 370 -7.50 -3.39 -13.81
CA ILE A 370 -8.08 -2.59 -12.73
C ILE A 370 -7.93 -1.13 -13.09
N SER A 371 -9.03 -0.36 -13.10
CA SER A 371 -8.94 1.06 -13.36
C SER A 371 -9.67 1.90 -12.31
N VAL A 372 -9.13 3.09 -12.07
CA VAL A 372 -9.73 4.17 -11.30
C VAL A 372 -9.71 5.47 -12.12
N PRO A 373 -10.65 6.40 -11.88
CA PRO A 373 -10.76 7.60 -12.72
C PRO A 373 -9.50 8.44 -12.75
N ALA A 374 -8.89 8.71 -11.61
CA ALA A 374 -7.75 9.63 -11.51
C ALA A 374 -6.76 9.23 -10.42
N ARG A 375 -5.54 9.76 -10.53
CA ARG A 375 -4.49 9.66 -9.52
C ARG A 375 -4.63 10.80 -8.51
N ASP A 376 -5.63 10.69 -7.66
CA ASP A 376 -5.97 11.64 -6.60
C ASP A 376 -6.32 10.92 -5.29
N GLU A 377 -6.73 11.67 -4.27
CA GLU A 377 -7.11 11.16 -2.96
C GLU A 377 -8.24 10.12 -3.05
N ALA A 378 -9.18 10.33 -3.96
CA ALA A 378 -10.31 9.41 -4.16
C ALA A 378 -9.86 8.12 -4.84
N GLY A 379 -9.06 8.21 -5.91
CA GLY A 379 -8.50 7.03 -6.58
C GLY A 379 -7.61 6.19 -5.66
N PHE A 380 -6.78 6.84 -4.83
CA PHE A 380 -6.00 6.14 -3.80
C PHE A 380 -6.89 5.40 -2.81
N ALA A 381 -7.88 6.07 -2.23
CA ALA A 381 -8.80 5.47 -1.24
C ALA A 381 -9.57 4.30 -1.85
N SER A 382 -10.06 4.45 -3.10
CA SER A 382 -10.75 3.39 -3.82
C SER A 382 -9.89 2.15 -4.01
N LEU A 383 -8.62 2.32 -4.42
CA LEU A 383 -7.69 1.19 -4.57
C LEU A 383 -7.41 0.49 -3.23
N VAL A 384 -7.25 1.25 -2.14
CA VAL A 384 -7.03 0.68 -0.80
C VAL A 384 -8.22 -0.17 -0.38
N CYS A 385 -9.43 0.39 -0.38
CA CYS A 385 -10.66 -0.32 0.03
C CYS A 385 -10.91 -1.56 -0.84
N PHE A 386 -10.72 -1.43 -2.15
CA PHE A 386 -10.87 -2.52 -3.10
C PHE A 386 -9.89 -3.67 -2.82
N PHE A 387 -8.60 -3.39 -2.72
CA PHE A 387 -7.60 -4.43 -2.50
C PHE A 387 -7.73 -5.08 -1.12
N GLU A 388 -8.05 -4.32 -0.08
CA GLU A 388 -8.29 -4.87 1.27
C GLU A 388 -9.46 -5.85 1.25
N LEU A 389 -10.59 -5.48 0.65
CA LEU A 389 -11.77 -6.35 0.57
C LEU A 389 -11.52 -7.56 -0.32
N ALA A 390 -10.96 -7.35 -1.51
CA ALA A 390 -10.69 -8.44 -2.45
C ALA A 390 -9.68 -9.45 -1.88
N CYS A 391 -8.66 -8.97 -1.16
CA CYS A 391 -7.67 -9.81 -0.49
C CYS A 391 -8.32 -10.67 0.60
N ALA A 392 -9.16 -10.09 1.44
CA ALA A 392 -9.85 -10.81 2.50
C ALA A 392 -10.81 -11.87 1.93
N ILE A 393 -11.57 -11.54 0.88
CA ILE A 393 -12.44 -12.49 0.16
C ILE A 393 -11.61 -13.63 -0.43
N SER A 394 -10.52 -13.32 -1.15
CA SER A 394 -9.64 -14.29 -1.79
C SER A 394 -8.98 -15.23 -0.77
N GLY A 395 -8.54 -14.71 0.38
CA GLY A 395 -8.01 -15.52 1.47
C GLY A 395 -9.03 -16.52 2.04
N TYR A 396 -10.26 -16.09 2.26
CA TYR A 396 -11.33 -17.00 2.69
C TYR A 396 -11.72 -18.02 1.61
N MET A 397 -11.71 -17.64 0.33
CA MET A 397 -11.92 -18.58 -0.79
C MET A 397 -10.82 -19.63 -0.87
N SER A 398 -9.62 -19.33 -0.39
CA SER A 398 -8.48 -20.26 -0.26
C SER A 398 -8.54 -21.10 1.03
N GLY A 399 -9.50 -20.83 1.93
CA GLY A 399 -9.65 -21.54 3.19
C GLY A 399 -8.61 -21.17 4.26
N VAL A 400 -7.97 -20.01 4.16
CA VAL A 400 -7.01 -19.53 5.15
C VAL A 400 -7.56 -18.35 5.97
N ASN A 401 -6.96 -18.11 7.15
CA ASN A 401 -7.20 -16.87 7.89
C ASN A 401 -6.45 -15.71 7.23
N PRO A 402 -7.13 -14.70 6.64
CA PRO A 402 -6.43 -13.61 5.95
C PRO A 402 -5.77 -12.60 6.89
N PHE A 403 -5.95 -12.69 8.21
CA PHE A 403 -5.58 -11.63 9.15
C PHE A 403 -4.43 -11.99 10.10
N ASP A 404 -4.00 -13.25 10.18
CA ASP A 404 -2.81 -13.67 10.90
C ASP A 404 -1.58 -13.80 10.00
N GLN A 405 -0.41 -14.07 10.56
CA GLN A 405 0.85 -14.28 9.85
C GLN A 405 1.80 -15.19 10.66
N PRO A 406 1.45 -16.47 10.90
CA PRO A 406 2.23 -17.35 11.77
C PRO A 406 3.65 -17.63 11.23
N GLY A 407 3.86 -17.58 9.93
CA GLY A 407 5.14 -17.89 9.28
C GLY A 407 6.30 -16.96 9.68
N VAL A 408 6.00 -15.71 10.09
CA VAL A 408 7.05 -14.75 10.47
C VAL A 408 7.59 -14.95 11.88
N GLU A 409 6.95 -15.77 12.72
CA GLU A 409 7.37 -15.95 14.11
C GLU A 409 8.68 -16.78 14.22
N ALA A 410 8.92 -17.70 13.30
CA ALA A 410 10.12 -18.54 13.31
C ALA A 410 11.40 -17.73 13.19
N TYR A 411 11.49 -16.82 12.19
CA TYR A 411 12.71 -16.01 12.02
C TYR A 411 12.89 -15.01 13.16
N LYS A 412 11.81 -14.43 13.71
CA LYS A 412 11.90 -13.52 14.86
C LYS A 412 12.49 -14.23 16.09
N LYS A 413 12.03 -15.44 16.38
CA LYS A 413 12.55 -16.27 17.48
C LYS A 413 14.03 -16.54 17.29
N ASN A 414 14.45 -16.94 16.08
CA ASN A 414 15.85 -17.21 15.78
C ASN A 414 16.73 -15.95 15.92
N MET A 415 16.26 -14.83 15.38
CA MET A 415 16.97 -13.55 15.43
C MET A 415 17.15 -13.09 16.88
N PHE A 416 16.11 -13.13 17.72
CA PHE A 416 16.20 -12.74 19.12
C PHE A 416 17.15 -13.64 19.90
N LYS A 417 17.12 -14.95 19.66
CA LYS A 417 18.06 -15.91 20.28
C LYS A 417 19.51 -15.60 19.90
N MET A 418 19.78 -15.37 18.61
CA MET A 418 21.14 -15.07 18.13
C MET A 418 21.64 -13.71 18.62
N LEU A 419 20.77 -12.75 18.84
CA LEU A 419 21.10 -11.43 19.41
C LEU A 419 21.21 -11.44 20.94
N GLY A 420 21.01 -12.57 21.60
CA GLY A 420 21.14 -12.70 23.06
C GLY A 420 20.03 -11.97 23.83
N LYS A 421 18.82 -11.89 23.26
CA LYS A 421 17.67 -11.32 24.00
C LYS A 421 17.43 -12.14 25.26
N PRO A 422 17.40 -11.52 26.48
CA PRO A 422 17.00 -12.21 27.70
C PRO A 422 15.62 -12.84 27.58
N GLU A 423 15.44 -14.02 28.19
CA GLU A 423 14.16 -14.71 28.25
C GLU A 423 13.11 -13.93 29.06
#